data_14fab56cda7c702bb627f8219d5ae9fc
#
_entry.id   14fab56cda7c702bb627f8219d5ae9fc
#
_cell.length_a   1.000
_cell.length_b   1.000
_cell.length_c   1.000
_cell.angle_alpha   90.00
_cell.angle_beta   90.00
_cell.angle_gamma   90.00
#
_symmetry.space_group_name_H-M   'P 1'
#
loop_
_entity.id
_entity.type
_entity.pdbx_description
1 polymer ?
#
loop_
_entity_poly.entity_id
_entity_poly.type
_entity_poly.pdbx_seq_one_letter_code
_entity_poly.pdbx_strand_id
1 'polypeptide(L)'
;GSSKASIVAKAVEGDITAEVPSSYLQLHENTTFVLDEEAAADLTRIKTPWLVTDVQWNEDLKAKAIVWLCEHLGKTILKLTDSDYNEYGMSKLLAESGPAYDLNIAMFNRLQHTITGWPGGKPNADDTNRPEREHPHKKRVIIFSPHPDDDVISMGGTFDRLVSQGHEVHVAYQTSGNFAVSDHEALKFAEVFKDIAKENKTEVAVINEIISNITNKKSNEIDSLLVRQLKGNIRRHESLAATRYEGVPDNQVHFLNLPFYETGGVKKNPIGEADIKIIMDLIEEVKPHQIYAAGDLADPHEVCLDAIFAALKNLKHKDYMKDCWVWLYRGAWHEWDIHEIEMAVPMSPAQVLKKRQAIFFHQSQKDGAMFQGDDLREFWQRAEARNSETARRYRNLGFADYAAIEAFKRYFF
;
A
#
# COMPACT_ATOMS: atom_id res chain seq x y z
N GLY A 1 10.46 13.94 -1.56
CA GLY A 1 9.76 12.70 -1.18
C GLY A 1 9.92 12.37 0.29
N SER A 2 9.04 11.52 0.80
CA SER A 2 8.88 11.17 2.23
C SER A 2 10.14 10.68 2.94
N SER A 3 11.04 9.95 2.24
CA SER A 3 12.33 9.52 2.80
C SER A 3 13.23 10.66 3.24
N LYS A 4 12.95 11.89 2.82
CA LYS A 4 13.70 13.10 3.17
C LYS A 4 13.04 13.93 4.28
N ALA A 5 11.80 13.63 4.67
CA ALA A 5 11.04 14.45 5.61
C ALA A 5 11.77 14.69 6.94
N SER A 6 12.30 13.63 7.55
CA SER A 6 13.02 13.75 8.83
C SER A 6 14.29 14.58 8.73
N ILE A 7 15.09 14.39 7.68
CA ILE A 7 16.31 15.19 7.50
C ILE A 7 16.01 16.63 7.11
N VAL A 8 14.93 16.87 6.36
CA VAL A 8 14.45 18.23 6.04
C VAL A 8 14.02 18.94 7.31
N ALA A 9 13.23 18.31 8.19
CA ALA A 9 12.82 18.90 9.47
C ALA A 9 14.06 19.26 10.32
N LYS A 10 15.05 18.36 10.41
CA LYS A 10 16.31 18.64 11.12
C LYS A 10 17.09 19.80 10.49
N ALA A 11 17.07 19.90 9.16
CA ALA A 11 17.80 20.97 8.47
C ALA A 11 17.15 22.36 8.62
N VAL A 12 15.80 22.41 8.66
CA VAL A 12 15.03 23.66 8.64
C VAL A 12 14.70 24.15 10.06
N GLU A 13 14.35 23.24 10.97
CA GLU A 13 13.82 23.54 12.30
C GLU A 13 14.65 22.96 13.44
N GLY A 14 15.59 22.05 13.17
CA GLY A 14 16.44 21.41 14.16
C GLY A 14 17.64 22.23 14.58
N ASP A 15 18.44 21.68 15.49
CA ASP A 15 19.68 22.30 15.95
C ASP A 15 20.69 22.47 14.80
N ILE A 16 21.42 23.57 14.83
CA ILE A 16 22.49 23.84 13.86
C ILE A 16 23.71 23.01 14.26
N THR A 17 24.00 21.98 13.45
CA THR A 17 25.06 21.02 13.78
C THR A 17 25.79 20.51 12.53
N ALA A 18 27.05 20.13 12.70
CA ALA A 18 27.84 19.51 11.65
C ALA A 18 27.32 18.11 11.22
N GLU A 19 26.54 17.45 12.06
CA GLU A 19 25.89 16.18 11.72
C GLU A 19 24.80 16.36 10.66
N VAL A 20 24.23 17.56 10.57
CA VAL A 20 23.26 17.98 9.56
C VAL A 20 23.79 19.25 8.88
N PRO A 21 24.75 19.15 7.94
CA PRO A 21 25.42 20.33 7.37
C PRO A 21 24.46 21.36 6.77
N SER A 22 23.33 20.92 6.21
CA SER A 22 22.27 21.82 5.70
C SER A 22 21.61 22.67 6.77
N SER A 23 21.74 22.34 8.07
CA SER A 23 21.22 23.17 9.16
C SER A 23 21.93 24.53 9.27
N TYR A 24 23.17 24.65 8.79
CA TYR A 24 23.89 25.93 8.73
C TYR A 24 23.21 26.95 7.81
N LEU A 25 22.36 26.52 6.87
CA LEU A 25 21.55 27.41 6.04
C LEU A 25 20.56 28.26 6.86
N GLN A 26 20.20 27.85 8.06
CA GLN A 26 19.39 28.65 8.98
C GLN A 26 20.08 29.96 9.42
N LEU A 27 21.40 30.02 9.34
CA LEU A 27 22.20 31.22 9.66
C LEU A 27 22.26 32.23 8.52
N HIS A 28 21.84 31.84 7.31
CA HIS A 28 21.92 32.71 6.14
C HIS A 28 20.65 33.54 6.00
N GLU A 29 20.79 34.86 5.89
CA GLU A 29 19.68 35.83 5.89
C GLU A 29 18.68 35.64 4.73
N ASN A 30 19.10 35.06 3.60
CA ASN A 30 18.32 34.90 2.39
C ASN A 30 18.28 33.44 1.92
N THR A 31 17.81 32.53 2.79
CA THR A 31 17.61 31.12 2.41
C THR A 31 16.15 30.86 2.06
N THR A 32 15.93 30.16 0.94
CA THR A 32 14.62 29.65 0.53
C THR A 32 14.71 28.14 0.35
N PHE A 33 13.89 27.38 1.05
CA PHE A 33 13.71 25.94 0.87
C PHE A 33 12.52 25.68 -0.05
N VAL A 34 12.73 24.97 -1.16
CA VAL A 34 11.66 24.51 -2.05
C VAL A 34 11.50 23.00 -1.85
N LEU A 35 10.35 22.60 -1.34
CA LEU A 35 10.06 21.24 -0.91
C LEU A 35 8.76 20.76 -1.56
N ASP A 36 8.69 19.47 -1.90
CA ASP A 36 7.41 18.82 -2.13
C ASP A 36 6.71 18.55 -0.78
N GLU A 37 5.42 18.24 -0.83
CA GLU A 37 4.59 18.01 0.36
C GLU A 37 5.12 16.86 1.22
N GLU A 38 5.58 15.78 0.59
CA GLU A 38 6.11 14.62 1.29
C GLU A 38 7.44 14.94 2.02
N ALA A 39 8.34 15.70 1.37
CA ALA A 39 9.58 16.11 2.01
C ALA A 39 9.35 17.11 3.14
N ALA A 40 8.26 17.87 3.10
CA ALA A 40 7.86 18.83 4.12
C ALA A 40 7.05 18.19 5.27
N ALA A 41 6.65 16.93 5.17
CA ALA A 41 5.67 16.29 6.06
C ALA A 41 6.04 16.33 7.55
N ASP A 42 7.32 16.31 7.89
CA ASP A 42 7.79 16.36 9.28
C ASP A 42 8.03 17.79 9.82
N LEU A 43 7.87 18.83 8.99
CA LEU A 43 7.95 20.23 9.48
C LEU A 43 6.80 20.51 10.46
N THR A 44 7.10 21.21 11.54
CA THR A 44 6.12 21.55 12.60
C THR A 44 4.86 22.19 12.02
N ARG A 45 5.02 23.09 11.07
CA ARG A 45 3.90 23.75 10.38
C ARG A 45 2.98 22.79 9.63
N ILE A 46 3.48 21.64 9.18
CA ILE A 46 2.72 20.61 8.45
C ILE A 46 2.24 19.51 9.41
N LYS A 47 3.14 19.03 10.27
CA LYS A 47 2.87 17.90 11.16
C LYS A 47 1.96 18.28 12.32
N THR A 48 2.26 19.41 12.98
CA THR A 48 1.58 19.89 14.17
C THR A 48 1.29 21.40 14.09
N PRO A 49 0.49 21.84 13.08
CA PRO A 49 0.32 23.26 12.78
C PRO A 49 -0.22 24.07 13.95
N TRP A 50 -1.05 23.49 14.83
CA TRP A 50 -1.61 24.14 16.00
C TRP A 50 -0.58 24.61 17.03
N LEU A 51 0.67 24.09 16.98
CA LEU A 51 1.76 24.54 17.86
C LEU A 51 2.37 25.87 17.43
N VAL A 52 2.23 26.25 16.15
CA VAL A 52 2.94 27.40 15.56
C VAL A 52 2.04 28.41 14.85
N THR A 53 0.79 28.03 14.57
CA THR A 53 -0.18 28.90 13.88
C THR A 53 -1.58 28.78 14.48
N ASP A 54 -2.41 29.79 14.28
CA ASP A 54 -3.85 29.67 14.52
C ASP A 54 -4.47 28.80 13.42
N VAL A 55 -5.17 27.74 13.82
CA VAL A 55 -5.77 26.76 12.90
C VAL A 55 -7.30 26.78 12.97
N GLN A 56 -7.94 26.36 11.88
CA GLN A 56 -9.36 26.04 11.86
C GLN A 56 -9.55 24.55 12.13
N TRP A 57 -10.22 24.21 13.23
CA TRP A 57 -10.42 22.86 13.68
C TRP A 57 -11.53 22.15 12.88
N ASN A 58 -11.13 21.29 11.95
CA ASN A 58 -12.02 20.31 11.32
C ASN A 58 -11.81 18.91 11.93
N GLU A 59 -12.65 17.95 11.60
CA GLU A 59 -12.62 16.61 12.21
C GLU A 59 -11.31 15.86 11.95
N ASP A 60 -10.66 16.05 10.80
CA ASP A 60 -9.40 15.38 10.50
C ASP A 60 -8.24 15.98 11.28
N LEU A 61 -8.20 17.32 11.40
CA LEU A 61 -7.18 18.00 12.22
C LEU A 61 -7.35 17.70 13.69
N LYS A 62 -8.59 17.59 14.20
CA LYS A 62 -8.88 17.17 15.58
C LYS A 62 -8.34 15.76 15.82
N ALA A 63 -8.65 14.82 14.93
CA ALA A 63 -8.17 13.46 15.04
C ALA A 63 -6.65 13.37 15.00
N LYS A 64 -6.01 14.07 14.06
CA LYS A 64 -4.56 14.17 13.95
C LYS A 64 -3.93 14.69 15.26
N ALA A 65 -4.48 15.76 15.81
CA ALA A 65 -3.95 16.38 17.02
C ALA A 65 -4.11 15.49 18.26
N ILE A 66 -5.26 14.81 18.42
CA ILE A 66 -5.50 13.91 19.54
C ILE A 66 -4.58 12.68 19.47
N VAL A 67 -4.42 12.06 18.32
CA VAL A 67 -3.48 10.94 18.13
C VAL A 67 -2.06 11.38 18.44
N TRP A 68 -1.63 12.52 17.90
CA TRP A 68 -0.31 13.07 18.17
C TRP A 68 -0.11 13.35 19.68
N LEU A 69 -1.10 13.91 20.37
CA LEU A 69 -1.02 14.20 21.80
C LEU A 69 -0.86 12.92 22.63
N CYS A 70 -1.61 11.86 22.28
CA CYS A 70 -1.48 10.55 22.90
C CYS A 70 -0.06 9.98 22.73
N GLU A 71 0.45 10.00 21.51
CA GLU A 71 1.78 9.46 21.20
C GLU A 71 2.89 10.29 21.86
N HIS A 72 2.75 11.61 21.87
CA HIS A 72 3.72 12.52 22.48
C HIS A 72 3.81 12.35 24.01
N LEU A 73 2.66 12.16 24.68
CA LEU A 73 2.59 12.00 26.13
C LEU A 73 2.71 10.54 26.60
N GLY A 74 2.63 9.57 25.69
CA GLY A 74 2.52 8.15 26.05
C GLY A 74 1.24 7.84 26.84
N LYS A 75 0.16 8.59 26.62
CA LYS A 75 -1.14 8.41 27.29
C LYS A 75 -2.17 7.86 26.31
N THR A 76 -3.02 6.95 26.78
CA THR A 76 -4.16 6.48 25.98
C THR A 76 -5.22 7.58 25.85
N ILE A 77 -6.04 7.53 24.79
CA ILE A 77 -7.04 8.57 24.47
C ILE A 77 -7.90 8.92 25.69
N LEU A 78 -8.49 7.93 26.37
CA LEU A 78 -9.41 8.15 27.49
C LEU A 78 -8.73 8.69 28.76
N LYS A 79 -7.40 8.82 28.78
CA LYS A 79 -6.63 9.38 29.90
C LYS A 79 -6.16 10.81 29.66
N LEU A 80 -6.42 11.39 28.50
CA LEU A 80 -6.10 12.79 28.25
C LEU A 80 -7.01 13.71 29.06
N THR A 81 -6.46 14.82 29.53
CA THR A 81 -7.14 15.81 30.37
C THR A 81 -7.14 17.18 29.70
N ASP A 82 -7.99 18.09 30.14
CA ASP A 82 -7.99 19.50 29.67
C ASP A 82 -6.62 20.17 29.83
N SER A 83 -5.86 19.81 30.87
CA SER A 83 -4.48 20.31 31.06
C SER A 83 -3.56 19.84 29.96
N ASP A 84 -3.66 18.56 29.53
CA ASP A 84 -2.84 18.01 28.44
C ASP A 84 -3.09 18.80 27.13
N TYR A 85 -4.34 19.06 26.79
CA TYR A 85 -4.70 19.85 25.61
C TYR A 85 -4.20 21.29 25.68
N ASN A 86 -4.37 21.93 26.85
CA ASN A 86 -3.97 23.32 27.04
C ASN A 86 -2.46 23.50 26.95
N GLU A 87 -1.68 22.61 27.56
CA GLU A 87 -0.21 22.65 27.57
C GLU A 87 0.39 22.51 26.18
N TYR A 88 -0.33 21.80 25.26
CA TYR A 88 0.14 21.53 23.92
C TYR A 88 -0.61 22.31 22.83
N GLY A 89 -1.02 23.54 23.13
CA GLY A 89 -1.49 24.52 22.15
C GLY A 89 -2.93 24.30 21.64
N MET A 90 -3.72 23.46 22.33
CA MET A 90 -5.06 23.10 21.90
C MET A 90 -6.18 23.73 22.75
N SER A 91 -5.90 24.84 23.47
CA SER A 91 -6.91 25.56 24.26
C SER A 91 -8.11 26.02 23.42
N LYS A 92 -7.85 26.46 22.17
CA LYS A 92 -8.90 26.85 21.23
C LYS A 92 -9.78 25.67 20.85
N LEU A 93 -9.19 24.47 20.65
CA LEU A 93 -9.95 23.25 20.40
C LEU A 93 -10.94 22.95 21.53
N LEU A 94 -10.49 23.03 22.79
CA LEU A 94 -11.39 22.84 23.94
C LEU A 94 -12.51 23.90 23.98
N ALA A 95 -12.18 25.15 23.69
CA ALA A 95 -13.16 26.24 23.66
C ALA A 95 -14.23 26.07 22.60
N GLU A 96 -13.86 25.55 21.42
CA GLU A 96 -14.75 25.37 20.27
C GLU A 96 -15.53 24.04 20.31
N SER A 97 -14.93 22.97 20.85
CA SER A 97 -15.45 21.59 20.72
C SER A 97 -15.84 20.94 22.05
N GLY A 98 -15.65 21.61 23.18
CA GLY A 98 -15.97 21.08 24.50
C GLY A 98 -14.77 20.47 25.24
N PRO A 99 -15.00 19.94 26.45
CA PRO A 99 -13.94 19.43 27.31
C PRO A 99 -13.25 18.19 26.72
N ALA A 100 -12.04 17.91 27.20
CA ALA A 100 -11.27 16.73 26.82
C ALA A 100 -12.07 15.43 26.90
N TYR A 101 -12.94 15.29 27.90
CA TYR A 101 -13.81 14.11 28.06
C TYR A 101 -14.62 13.81 26.78
N ASP A 102 -15.30 14.82 26.23
CA ASP A 102 -16.17 14.65 25.05
C ASP A 102 -15.34 14.36 23.79
N LEU A 103 -14.22 15.08 23.62
CA LEU A 103 -13.29 14.85 22.52
C LEU A 103 -12.67 13.44 22.56
N ASN A 104 -12.28 12.99 23.75
CA ASN A 104 -11.68 11.67 23.95
C ASN A 104 -12.67 10.55 23.61
N ILE A 105 -13.92 10.66 24.08
CA ILE A 105 -14.99 9.68 23.78
C ILE A 105 -15.27 9.64 22.28
N ALA A 106 -15.41 10.81 21.64
CA ALA A 106 -15.65 10.89 20.20
C ALA A 106 -14.52 10.23 19.40
N MET A 107 -13.26 10.55 19.75
CA MET A 107 -12.09 9.99 19.06
C MET A 107 -11.92 8.49 19.31
N PHE A 108 -12.15 8.03 20.55
CA PHE A 108 -12.11 6.61 20.87
C PHE A 108 -13.13 5.83 20.07
N ASN A 109 -14.37 6.30 20.02
CA ASN A 109 -15.43 5.68 19.24
C ASN A 109 -15.12 5.69 17.74
N ARG A 110 -14.61 6.82 17.19
CA ARG A 110 -14.17 6.90 15.80
C ARG A 110 -13.18 5.79 15.45
N LEU A 111 -12.11 5.63 16.24
CA LEU A 111 -11.08 4.61 15.97
C LEU A 111 -11.59 3.19 16.24
N GLN A 112 -12.42 2.98 17.27
CA GLN A 112 -13.00 1.67 17.55
C GLN A 112 -13.86 1.18 16.37
N HIS A 113 -14.60 2.09 15.74
CA HIS A 113 -15.45 1.77 14.60
C HIS A 113 -14.66 1.45 13.31
N THR A 114 -13.37 1.76 13.23
CA THR A 114 -12.53 1.34 12.11
C THR A 114 -12.12 -0.12 12.18
N ILE A 115 -12.13 -0.74 13.38
CA ILE A 115 -11.59 -2.08 13.60
C ILE A 115 -12.63 -3.13 13.18
N THR A 116 -12.26 -3.99 12.25
CA THR A 116 -13.11 -5.08 11.79
C THR A 116 -12.35 -6.38 11.54
N GLY A 117 -12.99 -7.50 11.88
CA GLY A 117 -12.57 -8.84 11.46
C GLY A 117 -13.27 -9.32 10.19
N TRP A 118 -14.15 -8.48 9.60
CA TRP A 118 -15.01 -8.84 8.47
C TRP A 118 -14.91 -7.81 7.34
N PRO A 119 -13.76 -7.70 6.65
CA PRO A 119 -13.54 -6.66 5.64
C PRO A 119 -14.54 -6.73 4.47
N GLY A 120 -15.13 -7.89 4.22
CA GLY A 120 -16.19 -8.08 3.25
C GLY A 120 -17.62 -7.94 3.79
N GLY A 121 -17.78 -7.64 5.09
CA GLY A 121 -19.05 -7.54 5.78
C GLY A 121 -19.46 -8.83 6.50
N LYS A 122 -19.96 -8.66 7.73
CA LYS A 122 -20.44 -9.76 8.57
C LYS A 122 -21.91 -10.03 8.30
N PRO A 123 -22.29 -11.27 7.92
CA PRO A 123 -23.70 -11.61 7.69
C PRO A 123 -24.57 -11.39 8.93
N ASN A 124 -25.77 -10.83 8.74
CA ASN A 124 -26.78 -10.61 9.77
C ASN A 124 -26.26 -9.77 10.97
N ALA A 125 -25.38 -8.81 10.72
CA ALA A 125 -24.86 -7.91 11.72
C ALA A 125 -25.37 -6.48 11.52
N ASP A 126 -25.44 -5.71 12.61
CA ASP A 126 -25.59 -4.26 12.52
C ASP A 126 -24.28 -3.63 12.03
N ASP A 127 -24.32 -2.99 10.87
CA ASP A 127 -23.19 -2.33 10.22
C ASP A 127 -23.21 -0.80 10.35
N THR A 128 -24.14 -0.23 11.13
CA THR A 128 -24.35 1.22 11.27
C THR A 128 -23.06 1.98 11.61
N ASN A 129 -22.21 1.38 12.46
CA ASN A 129 -20.94 1.98 12.90
C ASN A 129 -19.75 1.08 12.52
N ARG A 130 -19.75 0.54 11.30
CA ARG A 130 -18.71 -0.34 10.81
C ARG A 130 -18.10 0.21 9.51
N PRO A 131 -16.83 -0.10 9.22
CA PRO A 131 -16.22 0.28 7.96
C PRO A 131 -16.77 -0.54 6.78
N GLU A 132 -17.18 -1.77 7.04
CA GLU A 132 -17.79 -2.66 6.06
C GLU A 132 -19.33 -2.58 6.05
N ARG A 133 -19.93 -3.02 4.95
CA ARG A 133 -21.39 -3.22 4.83
C ARG A 133 -21.74 -4.70 4.84
N GLU A 134 -22.81 -5.06 5.55
CA GLU A 134 -23.35 -6.42 5.53
C GLU A 134 -23.76 -6.84 4.12
N HIS A 135 -24.55 -6.02 3.46
CA HIS A 135 -25.07 -6.31 2.12
C HIS A 135 -24.26 -5.64 0.99
N PRO A 136 -24.21 -6.27 -0.20
CA PRO A 136 -24.63 -7.64 -0.46
C PRO A 136 -23.66 -8.65 0.17
N HIS A 137 -24.18 -9.78 0.62
CA HIS A 137 -23.37 -10.93 1.03
C HIS A 137 -23.69 -12.09 0.05
N LYS A 138 -22.74 -12.71 -0.56
CA LYS A 138 -21.30 -12.56 -0.65
C LYS A 138 -20.91 -11.39 -1.57
N LYS A 139 -19.77 -10.76 -1.31
CA LYS A 139 -19.25 -9.69 -2.18
C LYS A 139 -18.41 -10.26 -3.30
N ARG A 140 -18.46 -9.60 -4.47
CA ARG A 140 -17.44 -9.69 -5.51
C ARG A 140 -16.40 -8.61 -5.24
N VAL A 141 -15.15 -9.02 -5.19
CA VAL A 141 -14.02 -8.17 -4.81
C VAL A 141 -12.97 -8.18 -5.91
N ILE A 142 -12.43 -7.02 -6.27
CA ILE A 142 -11.23 -6.94 -7.10
C ILE A 142 -10.10 -6.36 -6.24
N ILE A 143 -8.98 -7.08 -6.19
CA ILE A 143 -7.72 -6.61 -5.62
C ILE A 143 -6.82 -6.23 -6.80
N PHE A 144 -6.62 -4.94 -7.04
CA PHE A 144 -5.64 -4.45 -8.00
C PHE A 144 -4.26 -4.43 -7.36
N SER A 145 -3.31 -5.09 -7.97
CA SER A 145 -1.90 -5.18 -7.57
C SER A 145 -1.05 -4.51 -8.66
N PRO A 146 -0.36 -3.40 -8.40
CA PRO A 146 0.51 -2.73 -9.37
C PRO A 146 1.53 -3.69 -9.97
N HIS A 147 2.22 -4.46 -9.13
CA HIS A 147 3.12 -5.54 -9.53
C HIS A 147 2.64 -6.89 -8.99
N PRO A 148 3.14 -8.00 -9.58
CA PRO A 148 2.92 -9.34 -9.03
C PRO A 148 3.61 -9.52 -7.68
N ASP A 149 2.94 -9.26 -6.55
CA ASP A 149 3.30 -9.41 -5.13
C ASP A 149 2.69 -8.34 -4.21
N ASP A 150 2.34 -7.15 -4.73
CA ASP A 150 1.82 -6.05 -3.90
C ASP A 150 0.53 -6.42 -3.14
N ASP A 151 -0.29 -7.29 -3.69
CA ASP A 151 -1.50 -7.83 -3.04
C ASP A 151 -1.18 -8.54 -1.72
N VAL A 152 -0.26 -9.51 -1.74
CA VAL A 152 0.10 -10.28 -0.55
C VAL A 152 1.00 -9.50 0.40
N ILE A 153 1.92 -8.64 -0.11
CA ILE A 153 2.77 -7.79 0.70
C ILE A 153 1.95 -6.75 1.47
N SER A 154 0.97 -6.15 0.81
CA SER A 154 0.23 -5.02 1.37
C SER A 154 -0.97 -5.44 2.21
N MET A 155 -1.74 -6.42 1.73
CA MET A 155 -3.01 -6.79 2.34
C MET A 155 -3.25 -8.32 2.43
N GLY A 156 -2.20 -9.13 2.51
CA GLY A 156 -2.29 -10.59 2.50
C GLY A 156 -3.19 -11.17 3.61
N GLY A 157 -3.22 -10.57 4.80
CA GLY A 157 -4.12 -10.98 5.88
C GLY A 157 -5.59 -10.65 5.60
N THR A 158 -5.88 -9.51 5.02
CA THR A 158 -7.21 -9.11 4.58
C THR A 158 -7.66 -9.94 3.38
N PHE A 159 -6.75 -10.22 2.46
CA PHE A 159 -6.97 -11.09 1.31
C PHE A 159 -7.39 -12.50 1.77
N ASP A 160 -6.62 -13.14 2.67
CA ASP A 160 -6.98 -14.43 3.27
C ASP A 160 -8.39 -14.40 3.90
N ARG A 161 -8.73 -13.33 4.63
CA ARG A 161 -10.07 -13.20 5.23
C ARG A 161 -11.18 -13.10 4.21
N LEU A 162 -11.00 -12.32 3.16
CA LEU A 162 -12.01 -12.20 2.11
C LEU A 162 -12.30 -13.55 1.47
N VAL A 163 -11.25 -14.34 1.16
CA VAL A 163 -11.42 -15.68 0.60
C VAL A 163 -12.02 -16.65 1.62
N SER A 164 -11.49 -16.70 2.83
CA SER A 164 -11.96 -17.63 3.88
C SER A 164 -13.38 -17.36 4.36
N GLN A 165 -13.86 -16.12 4.25
CA GLN A 165 -15.22 -15.70 4.51
C GLN A 165 -16.18 -15.94 3.34
N GLY A 166 -15.66 -16.51 2.23
CA GLY A 166 -16.46 -17.00 1.11
C GLY A 166 -16.87 -15.92 0.10
N HIS A 167 -16.17 -14.78 0.07
CA HIS A 167 -16.34 -13.78 -0.97
C HIS A 167 -15.73 -14.27 -2.30
N GLU A 168 -16.24 -13.77 -3.41
CA GLU A 168 -15.67 -13.98 -4.74
C GLU A 168 -14.56 -12.96 -4.97
N VAL A 169 -13.30 -13.43 -4.90
CA VAL A 169 -12.13 -12.56 -4.96
C VAL A 169 -11.41 -12.71 -6.28
N HIS A 170 -11.31 -11.61 -7.02
CA HIS A 170 -10.50 -11.49 -8.23
C HIS A 170 -9.23 -10.71 -7.90
N VAL A 171 -8.09 -11.21 -8.39
CA VAL A 171 -6.80 -10.50 -8.28
C VAL A 171 -6.37 -10.03 -9.66
N ALA A 172 -6.05 -8.75 -9.79
CA ALA A 172 -5.70 -8.11 -11.05
C ALA A 172 -4.30 -7.48 -11.00
N TYR A 173 -3.32 -8.14 -11.56
CA TYR A 173 -1.96 -7.65 -11.69
C TYR A 173 -1.88 -6.67 -12.86
N GLN A 174 -1.59 -5.41 -12.57
CA GLN A 174 -1.65 -4.32 -13.55
C GLN A 174 -0.46 -4.34 -14.50
N THR A 175 0.73 -4.71 -14.01
CA THR A 175 1.96 -4.77 -14.81
C THR A 175 2.58 -6.18 -14.75
N SER A 176 3.46 -6.50 -15.69
CA SER A 176 4.19 -7.77 -15.67
C SER A 176 5.27 -7.84 -14.59
N GLY A 177 5.75 -6.70 -14.07
CA GLY A 177 6.86 -6.63 -13.12
C GLY A 177 8.19 -7.18 -13.66
N ASN A 178 8.33 -7.34 -14.98
CA ASN A 178 9.48 -8.00 -15.62
C ASN A 178 10.83 -7.35 -15.26
N PHE A 179 10.85 -6.04 -15.04
CA PHE A 179 12.07 -5.30 -14.69
C PHE A 179 12.70 -5.72 -13.37
N ALA A 180 11.92 -6.24 -12.45
CA ALA A 180 12.37 -6.62 -11.12
C ALA A 180 12.97 -8.04 -11.07
N VAL A 181 12.97 -8.78 -12.17
CA VAL A 181 13.63 -10.10 -12.27
C VAL A 181 15.06 -9.92 -12.75
N SER A 182 16.02 -10.42 -11.96
CA SER A 182 17.43 -10.37 -12.32
C SER A 182 17.74 -11.22 -13.56
N ASP A 183 18.79 -10.84 -14.31
CA ASP A 183 19.28 -11.64 -15.44
C ASP A 183 19.73 -13.03 -14.99
N HIS A 184 20.30 -13.14 -13.79
CA HIS A 184 20.72 -14.42 -13.20
C HIS A 184 19.52 -15.34 -12.97
N GLU A 185 18.44 -14.83 -12.41
CA GLU A 185 17.21 -15.61 -12.17
C GLU A 185 16.58 -16.06 -13.50
N ALA A 186 16.47 -15.16 -14.49
CA ALA A 186 15.97 -15.48 -15.81
C ALA A 186 16.84 -16.54 -16.51
N LEU A 187 18.16 -16.43 -16.40
CA LEU A 187 19.10 -17.41 -16.97
C LEU A 187 18.91 -18.81 -16.36
N LYS A 188 18.79 -18.90 -15.04
CA LYS A 188 18.53 -20.16 -14.34
C LYS A 188 17.28 -20.88 -14.89
N PHE A 189 16.18 -20.17 -15.06
CA PHE A 189 14.96 -20.75 -15.64
C PHE A 189 15.16 -21.16 -17.12
N ALA A 190 15.85 -20.34 -17.93
CA ALA A 190 16.13 -20.68 -19.33
C ALA A 190 17.00 -21.94 -19.45
N GLU A 191 18.00 -22.11 -18.59
CA GLU A 191 18.85 -23.30 -18.56
C GLU A 191 18.08 -24.56 -18.17
N VAL A 192 17.21 -24.50 -17.17
CA VAL A 192 16.33 -25.60 -16.78
C VAL A 192 15.43 -26.02 -17.94
N PHE A 193 14.78 -25.04 -18.63
CA PHE A 193 13.96 -25.34 -19.79
C PHE A 193 14.77 -25.96 -20.93
N LYS A 194 16.01 -25.49 -21.16
CA LYS A 194 16.92 -26.06 -22.16
C LYS A 194 17.25 -27.51 -21.88
N ASP A 195 17.54 -27.85 -20.64
CA ASP A 195 17.87 -29.22 -20.28
C ASP A 195 16.67 -30.16 -20.40
N ILE A 196 15.50 -29.75 -19.95
CA ILE A 196 14.24 -30.48 -20.15
C ILE A 196 13.95 -30.69 -21.65
N ALA A 197 14.13 -29.65 -22.47
CA ALA A 197 13.90 -29.74 -23.91
C ALA A 197 14.87 -30.70 -24.59
N LYS A 198 16.15 -30.72 -24.21
CA LYS A 198 17.14 -31.68 -24.74
C LYS A 198 16.79 -33.13 -24.36
N GLU A 199 16.43 -33.39 -23.09
CA GLU A 199 16.04 -34.73 -22.63
C GLU A 199 14.84 -35.26 -23.39
N ASN A 200 13.88 -34.39 -23.75
CA ASN A 200 12.67 -34.74 -24.47
C ASN A 200 12.82 -34.60 -26.01
N LYS A 201 14.01 -34.27 -26.52
CA LYS A 201 14.30 -34.08 -27.96
C LYS A 201 13.38 -33.06 -28.63
N THR A 202 13.01 -32.01 -27.88
CA THR A 202 12.22 -30.88 -28.40
C THR A 202 13.13 -29.73 -28.85
N GLU A 203 12.56 -28.80 -29.64
CA GLU A 203 13.32 -27.66 -30.17
C GLU A 203 13.82 -26.73 -29.05
N VAL A 204 15.07 -26.30 -29.18
CA VAL A 204 15.73 -25.41 -28.20
C VAL A 204 16.12 -24.04 -28.75
N ALA A 205 15.75 -23.73 -30.01
CA ALA A 205 16.19 -22.51 -30.70
C ALA A 205 15.84 -21.25 -29.94
N VAL A 206 14.58 -21.08 -29.54
CA VAL A 206 14.09 -19.92 -28.78
C VAL A 206 14.77 -19.84 -27.42
N ILE A 207 14.98 -20.96 -26.74
CA ILE A 207 15.64 -21.01 -25.44
C ILE A 207 17.11 -20.58 -25.57
N ASN A 208 17.81 -21.05 -26.62
CA ASN A 208 19.20 -20.63 -26.89
C ASN A 208 19.29 -19.14 -27.23
N GLU A 209 18.32 -18.59 -27.94
CA GLU A 209 18.24 -17.14 -28.21
C GLU A 209 18.06 -16.33 -26.92
N ILE A 210 17.18 -16.75 -26.02
CA ILE A 210 17.01 -16.12 -24.71
C ILE A 210 18.33 -16.13 -23.91
N ILE A 211 18.97 -17.29 -23.81
CA ILE A 211 20.26 -17.45 -23.12
C ILE A 211 21.31 -16.52 -23.73
N SER A 212 21.41 -16.49 -25.07
CA SER A 212 22.36 -15.63 -25.77
C SER A 212 22.09 -14.15 -25.52
N ASN A 213 20.83 -13.73 -25.53
CA ASN A 213 20.43 -12.34 -25.27
C ASN A 213 20.75 -11.90 -23.84
N ILE A 214 20.63 -12.79 -22.86
CA ILE A 214 21.01 -12.50 -21.47
C ILE A 214 22.53 -12.46 -21.32
N THR A 215 23.26 -13.45 -21.83
CA THR A 215 24.69 -13.60 -21.60
C THR A 215 25.54 -12.58 -22.35
N ASN A 216 25.09 -12.11 -23.51
CA ASN A 216 25.79 -11.12 -24.33
C ASN A 216 25.30 -9.68 -24.10
N LYS A 217 24.35 -9.47 -23.19
CA LYS A 217 23.78 -8.16 -22.85
C LYS A 217 24.84 -7.21 -22.31
N LYS A 218 24.88 -6.01 -22.84
CA LYS A 218 25.75 -4.95 -22.34
C LYS A 218 25.13 -4.27 -21.12
N SER A 219 25.97 -3.66 -20.30
CA SER A 219 25.51 -2.83 -19.18
C SER A 219 24.55 -1.74 -19.69
N ASN A 220 23.39 -1.59 -19.06
CA ASN A 220 22.33 -0.65 -19.44
C ASN A 220 21.60 -0.94 -20.77
N GLU A 221 21.78 -2.10 -21.36
CA GLU A 221 21.01 -2.52 -22.52
C GLU A 221 19.61 -2.97 -22.09
N ILE A 222 18.61 -2.64 -22.91
CA ILE A 222 17.21 -3.05 -22.68
C ILE A 222 17.07 -4.53 -23.00
N ASP A 223 16.34 -5.28 -22.17
CA ASP A 223 16.05 -6.67 -22.42
C ASP A 223 15.30 -6.86 -23.74
N SER A 224 15.67 -7.89 -24.51
CA SER A 224 14.92 -8.30 -25.70
C SER A 224 13.49 -8.69 -25.32
N LEU A 225 12.58 -8.69 -26.30
CA LEU A 225 11.18 -9.07 -26.07
C LEU A 225 11.08 -10.46 -25.43
N LEU A 226 11.85 -11.44 -25.91
CA LEU A 226 11.84 -12.81 -25.38
C LEU A 226 12.32 -12.86 -23.92
N VAL A 227 13.35 -12.09 -23.55
CA VAL A 227 13.84 -12.01 -22.17
C VAL A 227 12.79 -11.37 -21.27
N ARG A 228 12.15 -10.28 -21.71
CA ARG A 228 11.05 -9.64 -20.97
C ARG A 228 9.87 -10.57 -20.77
N GLN A 229 9.51 -11.34 -21.80
CA GLN A 229 8.44 -12.35 -21.71
C GLN A 229 8.80 -13.45 -20.70
N LEU A 230 10.03 -13.95 -20.69
CA LEU A 230 10.48 -14.93 -19.70
C LEU A 230 10.38 -14.34 -18.29
N LYS A 231 10.93 -13.15 -18.05
CA LYS A 231 10.89 -12.48 -16.76
C LYS A 231 9.47 -12.22 -16.28
N GLY A 232 8.59 -11.75 -17.16
CA GLY A 232 7.16 -11.57 -16.86
C GLY A 232 6.45 -12.88 -16.55
N ASN A 233 6.77 -13.96 -17.26
CA ASN A 233 6.21 -15.28 -16.98
C ASN A 233 6.67 -15.84 -15.62
N ILE A 234 7.92 -15.61 -15.21
CA ILE A 234 8.39 -15.98 -13.87
C ILE A 234 7.48 -15.32 -12.83
N ARG A 235 7.32 -13.99 -12.88
CA ARG A 235 6.45 -13.24 -11.95
C ARG A 235 4.99 -13.73 -12.00
N ARG A 236 4.47 -13.98 -13.21
CA ARG A 236 3.13 -14.52 -13.41
C ARG A 236 2.91 -15.84 -12.68
N HIS A 237 3.84 -16.77 -12.79
CA HIS A 237 3.68 -18.08 -12.15
C HIS A 237 3.92 -18.05 -10.64
N GLU A 238 4.74 -17.14 -10.16
CA GLU A 238 4.87 -16.85 -8.73
C GLU A 238 3.53 -16.34 -8.16
N SER A 239 2.89 -15.40 -8.85
CA SER A 239 1.56 -14.88 -8.47
C SER A 239 0.47 -15.95 -8.49
N LEU A 240 0.45 -16.81 -9.51
CA LEU A 240 -0.48 -17.95 -9.57
C LEU A 240 -0.26 -18.93 -8.41
N ALA A 241 0.99 -19.15 -8.00
CA ALA A 241 1.27 -19.98 -6.84
C ALA A 241 0.79 -19.34 -5.53
N ALA A 242 1.02 -18.04 -5.35
CA ALA A 242 0.56 -17.28 -4.18
C ALA A 242 -0.98 -17.23 -4.10
N THR A 243 -1.67 -16.92 -5.21
CA THR A 243 -3.14 -16.84 -5.23
C THR A 243 -3.82 -18.20 -5.03
N ARG A 244 -3.24 -19.28 -5.58
CA ARG A 244 -3.70 -20.66 -5.30
C ARG A 244 -3.52 -21.03 -3.82
N TYR A 245 -2.43 -20.60 -3.20
CA TYR A 245 -2.19 -20.81 -1.77
C TYR A 245 -3.24 -20.07 -0.92
N GLU A 246 -3.67 -18.88 -1.34
CA GLU A 246 -4.77 -18.14 -0.72
C GLU A 246 -6.15 -18.73 -1.03
N GLY A 247 -6.27 -19.64 -1.99
CA GLY A 247 -7.52 -20.32 -2.34
C GLY A 247 -8.31 -19.65 -3.47
N VAL A 248 -7.68 -18.78 -4.25
CA VAL A 248 -8.30 -18.15 -5.42
C VAL A 248 -8.12 -19.06 -6.65
N PRO A 249 -9.18 -19.38 -7.39
CA PRO A 249 -9.07 -20.18 -8.60
C PRO A 249 -8.44 -19.38 -9.77
N ASP A 250 -7.70 -20.04 -10.64
CA ASP A 250 -6.94 -19.42 -11.71
C ASP A 250 -7.77 -18.52 -12.64
N ASN A 251 -9.04 -18.82 -12.85
CA ASN A 251 -9.95 -18.01 -13.67
C ASN A 251 -10.40 -16.69 -13.01
N GLN A 252 -10.03 -16.46 -11.74
CA GLN A 252 -10.21 -15.19 -11.03
C GLN A 252 -8.90 -14.42 -10.89
N VAL A 253 -7.84 -14.86 -11.56
CA VAL A 253 -6.53 -14.19 -11.57
C VAL A 253 -6.29 -13.56 -12.93
N HIS A 254 -6.17 -12.24 -12.98
CA HIS A 254 -6.08 -11.44 -14.19
C HIS A 254 -4.71 -10.80 -14.33
N PHE A 255 -4.08 -10.93 -15.49
CA PHE A 255 -2.81 -10.29 -15.82
C PHE A 255 -3.06 -9.25 -16.92
N LEU A 256 -3.15 -7.98 -16.51
CA LEU A 256 -3.60 -6.90 -17.37
C LEU A 256 -2.52 -6.42 -18.33
N ASN A 257 -1.24 -6.50 -17.93
CA ASN A 257 -0.09 -6.07 -18.73
C ASN A 257 -0.33 -4.70 -19.38
N LEU A 258 -0.65 -3.69 -18.54
CA LEU A 258 -1.02 -2.36 -19.01
C LEU A 258 0.04 -1.77 -19.93
N PRO A 259 -0.33 -1.30 -21.14
CA PRO A 259 0.60 -0.83 -22.17
C PRO A 259 1.55 0.26 -21.72
N PHE A 260 1.16 1.12 -20.77
CA PHE A 260 2.03 2.17 -20.26
C PHE A 260 3.34 1.63 -19.68
N TYR A 261 3.29 0.45 -19.05
CA TYR A 261 4.43 -0.18 -18.38
C TYR A 261 5.30 -0.99 -19.35
N GLU A 262 4.72 -1.63 -20.35
CA GLU A 262 5.35 -2.65 -21.21
C GLU A 262 6.25 -2.04 -22.32
N THR A 263 6.86 -0.87 -22.06
CA THR A 263 7.72 -0.15 -23.02
C THR A 263 9.07 -0.81 -23.30
N GLY A 264 9.51 -1.68 -22.39
CA GLY A 264 10.86 -2.27 -22.44
C GLY A 264 11.96 -1.34 -21.90
N GLY A 265 11.69 -0.07 -21.60
CA GLY A 265 12.61 0.88 -21.03
C GLY A 265 12.31 1.20 -19.55
N VAL A 266 13.28 1.80 -18.86
CA VAL A 266 13.08 2.31 -17.48
C VAL A 266 11.99 3.38 -17.48
N LYS A 267 12.02 4.30 -18.46
CA LYS A 267 11.00 5.34 -18.59
C LYS A 267 9.71 4.73 -19.11
N LYS A 268 8.64 4.89 -18.34
CA LYS A 268 7.30 4.45 -18.69
C LYS A 268 6.56 5.53 -19.49
N ASN A 269 5.54 5.11 -20.22
CA ASN A 269 4.62 6.05 -20.86
C ASN A 269 3.63 6.60 -19.83
N PRO A 270 3.01 7.77 -20.06
CA PRO A 270 1.81 8.15 -19.32
C PRO A 270 0.68 7.15 -19.64
N ILE A 271 -0.30 7.04 -18.73
CA ILE A 271 -1.51 6.25 -18.98
C ILE A 271 -2.24 6.76 -20.23
N GLY A 272 -2.81 5.82 -20.99
CA GLY A 272 -3.60 6.10 -22.18
C GLY A 272 -4.97 5.44 -22.13
N GLU A 273 -5.78 5.71 -23.15
CA GLU A 273 -7.13 5.12 -23.28
C GLU A 273 -7.13 3.59 -23.26
N ALA A 274 -6.07 2.97 -23.82
CA ALA A 274 -5.94 1.52 -23.82
C ALA A 274 -5.79 0.94 -22.41
N ASP A 275 -4.99 1.59 -21.55
CA ASP A 275 -4.81 1.18 -20.15
C ASP A 275 -6.12 1.29 -19.39
N ILE A 276 -6.80 2.44 -19.51
CA ILE A 276 -8.08 2.71 -18.87
C ILE A 276 -9.15 1.71 -19.34
N LYS A 277 -9.19 1.42 -20.62
CA LYS A 277 -10.17 0.49 -21.18
C LYS A 277 -10.01 -0.93 -20.62
N ILE A 278 -8.79 -1.43 -20.50
CA ILE A 278 -8.51 -2.76 -19.92
C ILE A 278 -9.07 -2.87 -18.51
N ILE A 279 -8.86 -1.83 -17.67
CA ILE A 279 -9.39 -1.78 -16.32
C ILE A 279 -10.91 -1.70 -16.32
N MET A 280 -11.49 -0.87 -17.19
CA MET A 280 -12.95 -0.76 -17.32
C MET A 280 -13.58 -2.09 -17.71
N ASP A 281 -13.02 -2.79 -18.69
CA ASP A 281 -13.53 -4.08 -19.17
C ASP A 281 -13.56 -5.12 -18.02
N LEU A 282 -12.52 -5.19 -17.19
CA LEU A 282 -12.51 -6.05 -16.00
C LEU A 282 -13.57 -5.65 -14.97
N ILE A 283 -13.70 -4.36 -14.68
CA ILE A 283 -14.70 -3.87 -13.71
C ILE A 283 -16.12 -4.17 -14.25
N GLU A 284 -16.38 -4.01 -15.55
CA GLU A 284 -17.67 -4.32 -16.16
C GLU A 284 -17.97 -5.84 -16.17
N GLU A 285 -16.95 -6.69 -16.33
CA GLU A 285 -17.08 -8.14 -16.25
C GLU A 285 -17.44 -8.61 -14.83
N VAL A 286 -16.65 -8.17 -13.83
CA VAL A 286 -16.81 -8.61 -12.43
C VAL A 286 -17.96 -7.91 -11.74
N LYS A 287 -18.23 -6.65 -12.03
CA LYS A 287 -19.20 -5.78 -11.34
C LYS A 287 -18.99 -5.83 -9.81
N PRO A 288 -17.82 -5.37 -9.33
CA PRO A 288 -17.40 -5.56 -7.95
C PRO A 288 -18.26 -4.76 -6.96
N HIS A 289 -18.40 -5.27 -5.75
CA HIS A 289 -18.93 -4.54 -4.60
C HIS A 289 -17.82 -3.88 -3.79
N GLN A 290 -16.59 -4.39 -3.92
CA GLN A 290 -15.39 -3.79 -3.32
C GLN A 290 -14.22 -3.85 -4.28
N ILE A 291 -13.45 -2.78 -4.31
CA ILE A 291 -12.17 -2.67 -5.01
C ILE A 291 -11.11 -2.31 -3.98
N TYR A 292 -9.98 -3.01 -4.01
CA TYR A 292 -8.77 -2.67 -3.27
C TYR A 292 -7.70 -2.23 -4.26
N ALA A 293 -7.00 -1.13 -3.96
CA ALA A 293 -5.96 -0.58 -4.83
C ALA A 293 -4.82 0.03 -4.01
N ALA A 294 -3.62 0.07 -4.56
CA ALA A 294 -2.47 0.70 -3.94
C ALA A 294 -2.65 2.22 -3.92
N GLY A 295 -2.57 2.82 -2.73
CA GLY A 295 -2.69 4.27 -2.51
C GLY A 295 -1.33 4.96 -2.37
N ASP A 296 -0.25 4.36 -2.87
CA ASP A 296 1.09 4.95 -2.83
C ASP A 296 1.24 6.06 -3.87
N LEU A 297 2.01 7.09 -3.52
CA LEU A 297 2.29 8.24 -4.38
C LEU A 297 3.65 8.12 -5.09
N ALA A 298 4.14 6.90 -5.31
CA ALA A 298 5.40 6.63 -5.99
C ALA A 298 5.16 5.92 -7.33
N ASP A 299 5.84 6.37 -8.40
CA ASP A 299 5.83 5.69 -9.71
C ASP A 299 6.46 4.26 -9.57
N PRO A 300 5.86 3.20 -10.15
CA PRO A 300 4.68 3.20 -11.02
C PRO A 300 3.32 2.98 -10.30
N HIS A 301 3.27 2.88 -8.98
CA HIS A 301 2.03 2.66 -8.22
C HIS A 301 1.03 3.79 -8.44
N GLU A 302 1.50 5.05 -8.39
CA GLU A 302 0.67 6.23 -8.65
C GLU A 302 0.02 6.17 -10.04
N VAL A 303 0.80 5.82 -11.07
CA VAL A 303 0.30 5.71 -12.45
C VAL A 303 -0.74 4.59 -12.58
N CYS A 304 -0.53 3.47 -11.89
CA CYS A 304 -1.50 2.36 -11.80
C CYS A 304 -2.80 2.81 -11.12
N LEU A 305 -2.71 3.58 -10.06
CA LEU A 305 -3.86 4.14 -9.34
C LEU A 305 -4.62 5.15 -10.20
N ASP A 306 -3.93 6.03 -10.91
CA ASP A 306 -4.54 7.00 -11.82
C ASP A 306 -5.36 6.33 -12.91
N ALA A 307 -4.88 5.20 -13.46
CA ALA A 307 -5.61 4.41 -14.42
C ALA A 307 -6.92 3.84 -13.83
N ILE A 308 -6.88 3.37 -12.58
CA ILE A 308 -8.08 2.91 -11.84
C ILE A 308 -9.04 4.08 -11.62
N PHE A 309 -8.56 5.23 -11.15
CA PHE A 309 -9.41 6.41 -10.91
C PHE A 309 -10.09 6.92 -12.18
N ALA A 310 -9.36 6.92 -13.32
CA ALA A 310 -9.92 7.27 -14.61
C ALA A 310 -11.02 6.28 -15.03
N ALA A 311 -10.80 4.97 -14.84
CA ALA A 311 -11.81 3.95 -15.11
C ALA A 311 -13.05 4.11 -14.22
N LEU A 312 -12.88 4.33 -12.92
CA LEU A 312 -13.97 4.56 -11.98
C LEU A 312 -14.79 5.80 -12.35
N LYS A 313 -14.12 6.90 -12.70
CA LYS A 313 -14.78 8.14 -13.15
C LYS A 313 -15.67 7.89 -14.38
N ASN A 314 -15.20 7.07 -15.33
CA ASN A 314 -15.98 6.71 -16.52
C ASN A 314 -17.17 5.79 -16.19
N LEU A 315 -17.03 4.90 -15.20
CA LEU A 315 -18.04 3.91 -14.86
C LEU A 315 -19.01 4.34 -13.75
N LYS A 316 -18.77 5.45 -13.05
CA LYS A 316 -19.56 5.85 -11.86
C LYS A 316 -21.06 5.99 -12.10
N HIS A 317 -21.49 6.20 -13.34
CA HIS A 317 -22.89 6.32 -13.73
C HIS A 317 -23.62 4.95 -13.85
N LYS A 318 -22.88 3.85 -13.83
CA LYS A 318 -23.43 2.50 -13.95
C LYS A 318 -24.09 2.09 -12.63
N ASP A 319 -25.25 1.43 -12.70
CA ASP A 319 -26.03 1.07 -11.51
C ASP A 319 -25.25 0.19 -10.52
N TYR A 320 -24.45 -0.77 -11.01
CA TYR A 320 -23.67 -1.65 -10.14
C TYR A 320 -22.53 -0.91 -9.40
N MET A 321 -22.12 0.28 -9.87
CA MET A 321 -21.08 1.08 -9.21
C MET A 321 -21.61 1.86 -7.99
N LYS A 322 -22.93 2.07 -7.88
CA LYS A 322 -23.55 2.75 -6.73
C LYS A 322 -23.25 2.02 -5.41
N ASP A 323 -23.12 0.72 -5.47
CA ASP A 323 -22.81 -0.13 -4.32
C ASP A 323 -21.35 -0.56 -4.23
N CYS A 324 -20.49 -0.05 -5.11
CA CYS A 324 -19.08 -0.36 -5.11
C CYS A 324 -18.31 0.56 -4.15
N TRP A 325 -17.50 -0.03 -3.27
CA TRP A 325 -16.62 0.69 -2.36
C TRP A 325 -15.17 0.46 -2.73
N VAL A 326 -14.39 1.55 -2.69
CA VAL A 326 -12.96 1.50 -3.01
C VAL A 326 -12.13 1.74 -1.75
N TRP A 327 -11.24 0.81 -1.47
CA TRP A 327 -10.31 0.83 -0.36
C TRP A 327 -8.87 0.96 -0.85
N LEU A 328 -8.16 1.94 -0.35
CA LEU A 328 -6.75 2.14 -0.67
C LEU A 328 -5.89 1.53 0.44
N TYR A 329 -4.99 0.63 0.05
CA TYR A 329 -3.92 0.10 0.90
C TYR A 329 -2.59 0.80 0.61
N ARG A 330 -1.62 0.69 1.50
CA ARG A 330 -0.24 1.14 1.28
C ARG A 330 0.67 -0.03 0.96
N GLY A 331 1.71 0.21 0.16
CA GLY A 331 2.75 -0.76 -0.16
C GLY A 331 3.72 -1.05 1.00
N ALA A 332 4.84 -1.71 0.69
CA ALA A 332 5.81 -2.16 1.71
C ALA A 332 6.53 -1.02 2.47
N TRP A 333 6.48 0.21 1.96
CA TRP A 333 7.32 1.31 2.42
C TRP A 333 6.66 2.21 3.46
N HIS A 334 5.35 2.36 3.43
CA HIS A 334 4.58 3.31 4.22
C HIS A 334 3.29 2.70 4.73
N GLU A 335 2.71 3.32 5.76
CA GLU A 335 1.36 3.03 6.22
C GLU A 335 0.58 4.34 6.35
N TRP A 336 -0.74 4.25 6.37
CA TRP A 336 -1.62 5.37 6.68
C TRP A 336 -1.36 5.87 8.10
N ASP A 337 -1.41 7.19 8.30
CA ASP A 337 -1.45 7.71 9.66
C ASP A 337 -2.74 7.26 10.36
N ILE A 338 -2.65 7.01 11.67
CA ILE A 338 -3.78 6.44 12.44
C ILE A 338 -5.08 7.23 12.27
N HIS A 339 -5.00 8.56 12.17
CA HIS A 339 -6.17 9.42 12.00
C HIS A 339 -6.81 9.32 10.60
N GLU A 340 -6.10 8.79 9.61
CA GLU A 340 -6.56 8.57 8.24
C GLU A 340 -7.15 7.19 8.02
N ILE A 341 -6.93 6.25 8.94
CA ILE A 341 -7.41 4.87 8.80
C ILE A 341 -8.91 4.82 8.97
N GLU A 342 -9.60 4.29 7.97
CA GLU A 342 -11.06 4.11 7.98
C GLU A 342 -11.47 2.63 8.08
N MET A 343 -10.56 1.70 7.75
CA MET A 343 -10.73 0.28 8.05
C MET A 343 -9.40 -0.31 8.55
N ALA A 344 -9.42 -0.92 9.72
CA ALA A 344 -8.29 -1.58 10.36
C ALA A 344 -8.62 -3.07 10.54
N VAL A 345 -7.86 -3.94 9.90
CA VAL A 345 -8.07 -5.39 9.94
C VAL A 345 -7.01 -6.07 10.80
N PRO A 346 -7.35 -6.45 12.06
CA PRO A 346 -6.37 -7.09 12.94
C PRO A 346 -6.07 -8.52 12.51
N MET A 347 -4.83 -8.91 12.67
CA MET A 347 -4.33 -10.26 12.37
C MET A 347 -3.86 -10.98 13.63
N SER A 348 -4.10 -12.29 13.68
CA SER A 348 -3.48 -13.21 14.64
C SER A 348 -2.04 -13.59 14.20
N PRO A 349 -1.19 -14.14 15.10
CA PRO A 349 0.12 -14.65 14.73
C PRO A 349 0.07 -15.69 13.60
N ALA A 350 -0.96 -16.54 13.56
CA ALA A 350 -1.14 -17.53 12.50
C ALA A 350 -1.41 -16.87 11.13
N GLN A 351 -2.19 -15.80 11.10
CA GLN A 351 -2.46 -15.05 9.87
C GLN A 351 -1.22 -14.27 9.38
N VAL A 352 -0.43 -13.72 10.29
CA VAL A 352 0.87 -13.10 9.95
C VAL A 352 1.79 -14.14 9.30
N LEU A 353 1.87 -15.35 9.87
CA LEU A 353 2.66 -16.43 9.28
C LEU A 353 2.13 -16.86 7.90
N LYS A 354 0.81 -16.97 7.73
CA LYS A 354 0.20 -17.31 6.44
C LYS A 354 0.53 -16.26 5.38
N LYS A 355 0.40 -14.98 5.71
CA LYS A 355 0.79 -13.86 4.84
C LYS A 355 2.28 -13.96 4.42
N ARG A 356 3.18 -14.21 5.38
CA ARG A 356 4.61 -14.43 5.09
C ARG A 356 4.83 -15.56 4.09
N GLN A 357 4.14 -16.67 4.26
CA GLN A 357 4.23 -17.80 3.33
C GLN A 357 3.73 -17.46 1.93
N ALA A 358 2.65 -16.67 1.82
CA ALA A 358 2.17 -16.17 0.54
C ALA A 358 3.23 -15.29 -0.16
N ILE A 359 3.88 -14.40 0.59
CA ILE A 359 4.98 -13.56 0.06
C ILE A 359 6.15 -14.44 -0.42
N PHE A 360 6.43 -15.54 0.25
CA PHE A 360 7.54 -16.45 -0.13
C PHE A 360 7.36 -17.16 -1.47
N PHE A 361 6.16 -17.16 -2.06
CA PHE A 361 6.00 -17.66 -3.42
C PHE A 361 6.64 -16.74 -4.47
N HIS A 362 6.88 -15.48 -4.15
CA HIS A 362 7.55 -14.51 -5.01
C HIS A 362 9.07 -14.59 -4.87
N GLN A 363 9.64 -15.75 -5.23
CA GLN A 363 11.06 -16.06 -5.04
C GLN A 363 12.00 -15.14 -5.81
N SER A 364 11.59 -14.66 -6.99
CA SER A 364 12.40 -13.73 -7.79
C SER A 364 12.58 -12.36 -7.12
N GLN A 365 11.78 -12.08 -6.08
CA GLN A 365 11.81 -10.82 -5.30
C GLN A 365 12.46 -11.00 -3.92
N LYS A 366 12.96 -12.20 -3.62
CA LYS A 366 13.61 -12.53 -2.37
C LYS A 366 15.12 -12.37 -2.49
N ASP A 367 15.78 -12.02 -1.38
CA ASP A 367 17.24 -11.98 -1.20
C ASP A 367 18.05 -11.09 -2.19
N GLY A 368 17.47 -10.66 -3.29
CA GLY A 368 18.18 -9.90 -4.33
C GLY A 368 17.29 -8.94 -5.09
N ALA A 369 16.21 -8.47 -4.49
CA ALA A 369 15.32 -7.50 -5.13
C ALA A 369 16.11 -6.26 -5.60
N MET A 370 16.00 -5.93 -6.89
CA MET A 370 16.78 -4.88 -7.56
C MET A 370 16.50 -3.48 -7.01
N PHE A 371 15.41 -3.29 -6.28
CA PHE A 371 14.91 -1.98 -5.83
C PHE A 371 14.71 -1.93 -4.31
N GLN A 372 15.65 -2.43 -3.53
CA GLN A 372 15.56 -2.43 -2.06
C GLN A 372 15.68 -1.04 -1.42
N GLY A 373 16.25 -0.07 -2.12
CA GLY A 373 16.56 1.24 -1.54
C GLY A 373 17.61 1.13 -0.42
N ASP A 374 17.51 2.03 0.55
CA ASP A 374 18.44 2.06 1.71
C ASP A 374 18.05 1.06 2.81
N ASP A 375 16.90 0.40 2.71
CA ASP A 375 16.42 -0.59 3.68
C ASP A 375 16.81 -2.00 3.22
N LEU A 376 17.73 -2.64 3.93
CA LEU A 376 18.26 -3.96 3.62
C LEU A 376 17.32 -5.12 4.00
N ARG A 377 16.20 -4.83 4.67
CA ARG A 377 15.21 -5.86 5.01
C ARG A 377 14.49 -6.35 3.76
N GLU A 378 14.13 -7.62 3.74
CA GLU A 378 13.26 -8.19 2.71
C GLU A 378 11.82 -7.63 2.81
N PHE A 379 11.04 -7.72 1.73
CA PHE A 379 9.67 -7.21 1.70
C PHE A 379 8.77 -7.79 2.78
N TRP A 380 8.88 -9.09 3.08
CA TRP A 380 8.10 -9.69 4.16
C TRP A 380 8.43 -9.12 5.54
N GLN A 381 9.71 -8.82 5.79
CA GLN A 381 10.15 -8.21 7.06
C GLN A 381 9.60 -6.78 7.20
N ARG A 382 9.61 -6.02 6.10
CA ARG A 382 9.02 -4.67 6.08
C ARG A 382 7.52 -4.71 6.31
N ALA A 383 6.80 -5.61 5.61
CA ALA A 383 5.36 -5.78 5.74
C ALA A 383 4.97 -6.15 7.18
N GLU A 384 5.67 -7.11 7.80
CA GLU A 384 5.42 -7.49 9.19
C GLU A 384 5.74 -6.36 10.17
N ALA A 385 6.88 -5.69 10.01
CA ALA A 385 7.25 -4.56 10.87
C ALA A 385 6.21 -3.43 10.78
N ARG A 386 5.74 -3.10 9.57
CA ARG A 386 4.70 -2.10 9.34
C ARG A 386 3.39 -2.48 10.03
N ASN A 387 2.90 -3.69 9.79
CA ASN A 387 1.63 -4.13 10.35
C ASN A 387 1.69 -4.29 11.89
N SER A 388 2.83 -4.73 12.43
CA SER A 388 3.05 -4.81 13.88
C SER A 388 3.15 -3.42 14.51
N GLU A 389 3.78 -2.46 13.82
CA GLU A 389 3.86 -1.07 14.27
C GLU A 389 2.46 -0.42 14.33
N THR A 390 1.61 -0.65 13.30
CA THR A 390 0.23 -0.18 13.30
C THR A 390 -0.54 -0.74 14.50
N ALA A 391 -0.41 -2.05 14.77
CA ALA A 391 -1.02 -2.67 15.94
C ALA A 391 -0.51 -2.07 17.26
N ARG A 392 0.80 -1.82 17.37
CA ARG A 392 1.42 -1.18 18.53
C ARG A 392 0.88 0.23 18.77
N ARG A 393 0.70 1.02 17.70
CA ARG A 393 0.12 2.37 17.78
C ARG A 393 -1.33 2.31 18.28
N TYR A 394 -2.17 1.40 17.76
CA TYR A 394 -3.54 1.19 18.28
C TYR A 394 -3.54 0.80 19.76
N ARG A 395 -2.68 -0.12 20.19
CA ARG A 395 -2.55 -0.50 21.59
C ARG A 395 -2.17 0.70 22.47
N ASN A 396 -1.23 1.52 22.03
CA ASN A 396 -0.79 2.71 22.77
C ASN A 396 -1.89 3.76 22.90
N LEU A 397 -2.85 3.78 21.99
CA LEU A 397 -4.05 4.62 22.05
C LEU A 397 -5.14 4.07 22.98
N GLY A 398 -5.01 2.82 23.47
CA GLY A 398 -5.93 2.20 24.44
C GLY A 398 -6.79 1.09 23.88
N PHE A 399 -6.50 0.59 22.66
CA PHE A 399 -7.19 -0.56 22.05
C PHE A 399 -6.53 -1.89 22.41
N ALA A 400 -7.12 -2.99 21.94
CA ALA A 400 -6.61 -4.33 22.22
C ALA A 400 -5.22 -4.56 21.60
N ASP A 401 -4.48 -5.48 22.20
CA ASP A 401 -3.14 -5.88 21.76
C ASP A 401 -3.25 -6.93 20.65
N TYR A 402 -3.21 -6.47 19.41
CA TYR A 402 -3.19 -7.32 18.22
C TYR A 402 -1.76 -7.64 17.80
N ALA A 403 -1.53 -8.78 17.15
CA ALA A 403 -0.21 -9.11 16.60
C ALA A 403 0.21 -8.19 15.46
N ALA A 404 -0.76 -7.85 14.61
CA ALA A 404 -0.56 -6.96 13.48
C ALA A 404 -1.92 -6.37 13.03
N ILE A 405 -1.89 -5.26 12.29
CA ILE A 405 -3.07 -4.64 11.67
C ILE A 405 -2.70 -4.24 10.24
N GLU A 406 -3.56 -4.58 9.29
CA GLU A 406 -3.58 -3.99 7.95
C GLU A 406 -4.57 -2.84 7.92
N ALA A 407 -4.19 -1.74 7.26
CA ALA A 407 -4.93 -0.48 7.30
C ALA A 407 -5.34 -0.01 5.91
N PHE A 408 -6.54 0.56 5.84
CA PHE A 408 -7.15 1.02 4.59
C PHE A 408 -7.80 2.38 4.77
N LYS A 409 -7.73 3.18 3.70
CA LYS A 409 -8.44 4.45 3.58
C LYS A 409 -9.50 4.33 2.47
N ARG A 410 -10.66 4.91 2.69
CA ARG A 410 -11.75 4.93 1.71
C ARG A 410 -11.46 5.94 0.61
N TYR A 411 -11.75 5.58 -0.65
CA TYR A 411 -11.80 6.50 -1.77
C TYR A 411 -13.24 6.66 -2.26
N PHE A 412 -13.67 7.90 -2.42
CA PHE A 412 -14.99 8.28 -2.93
C PHE A 412 -14.84 8.81 -4.36
N PHE A 413 -15.57 8.25 -5.33
CA PHE A 413 -15.48 8.60 -6.76
C PHE A 413 -16.80 9.07 -7.36
#